data_17dea99c77c8e2ec2acae2afff6ad0b0
#
_entry.id   17dea99c77c8e2ec2acae2afff6ad0b0
#
_cell.length_a   1.000
_cell.length_b   1.000
_cell.length_c   1.000
_cell.angle_alpha   90.00
_cell.angle_beta   90.00
_cell.angle_gamma   90.00
#
_symmetry.space_group_name_H-M   'P 1'
#
loop_
_entity.id
_entity.type
_entity.pdbx_description
1 polymer ?
#
loop_
_entity_poly.entity_id
_entity_poly.type
_entity_poly.pdbx_seq_one_letter_code
_entity_poly.pdbx_strand_id
1 'polypeptide(L)'
;KVLVPRSERFDYAQKMDALEDFTFDPNAKGSSMGAVLYKGASFLLKPSNVQGRASAGTENEDILENELKKYLEDGPKNVVFIGSNKNYATKGIEDVVGVGYDVAGGKKADVVLKGDKDYPISIKKDNAGFWESSDSRYKDVVAKLSEKIKRGDFAPELTFKPFTDKLGNEKEGINVMYNEDTGKKVTGVIVTDLPSKDEQSIIFGSDDAVVIYRTYSPKDFSLEGDTVKVEVSKIIEDLSDVEEFNVEPVLNIRHDSTRKVTGGLRATVQPENLLYKNGSLTGDKIELSYNEIMK
;
A
#
# COMPACT_ATOMS: atom_id res chain seq x y z
N LYS A 1 19.58 -13.38 -9.48
CA LYS A 1 18.19 -13.72 -9.08
C LYS A 1 17.37 -13.85 -10.35
N VAL A 2 16.53 -14.89 -10.41
CA VAL A 2 15.55 -15.04 -11.49
C VAL A 2 14.17 -14.91 -10.87
N LEU A 3 13.36 -14.01 -11.39
CA LEU A 3 11.98 -13.79 -10.94
C LEU A 3 11.05 -14.65 -11.78
N VAL A 4 10.25 -15.49 -11.11
CA VAL A 4 9.33 -16.43 -11.76
C VAL A 4 7.98 -16.36 -11.03
N PRO A 5 6.84 -16.26 -11.74
CA PRO A 5 5.52 -16.39 -11.13
C PRO A 5 5.43 -17.69 -10.33
N ARG A 6 4.87 -17.63 -9.13
CA ARG A 6 4.80 -18.80 -8.24
C ARG A 6 4.00 -19.95 -8.84
N SER A 7 2.97 -19.64 -9.65
CA SER A 7 2.15 -20.59 -10.39
C SER A 7 2.92 -21.27 -11.52
N GLU A 8 3.95 -20.63 -12.07
CA GLU A 8 4.72 -21.13 -13.22
C GLU A 8 6.05 -21.81 -12.81
N ARG A 9 6.29 -21.96 -11.51
CA ARG A 9 7.54 -22.52 -10.98
C ARG A 9 7.93 -23.85 -11.62
N PHE A 10 6.97 -24.79 -11.70
CA PHE A 10 7.25 -26.13 -12.23
C PHE A 10 7.47 -26.11 -13.74
N ASP A 11 6.66 -25.34 -14.48
CA ASP A 11 6.81 -25.20 -15.92
C ASP A 11 8.13 -24.55 -16.28
N TYR A 12 8.55 -23.54 -15.52
CA TYR A 12 9.85 -22.89 -15.67
C TYR A 12 10.99 -23.86 -15.38
N ALA A 13 10.89 -24.63 -14.28
CA ALA A 13 11.89 -25.64 -13.93
C ALA A 13 12.04 -26.72 -15.02
N GLN A 14 10.93 -27.23 -15.58
CA GLN A 14 10.95 -28.20 -16.68
C GLN A 14 11.56 -27.63 -17.95
N LYS A 15 11.23 -26.39 -18.30
CA LYS A 15 11.83 -25.70 -19.47
C LYS A 15 13.33 -25.50 -19.28
N MET A 16 13.79 -25.19 -18.07
CA MET A 16 15.22 -25.02 -17.80
C MET A 16 15.96 -26.36 -17.78
N ASP A 17 15.38 -27.41 -17.18
CA ASP A 17 15.98 -28.77 -17.19
C ASP A 17 16.08 -29.37 -18.61
N ALA A 18 15.25 -28.92 -19.55
CA ALA A 18 15.33 -29.32 -20.95
C ALA A 18 16.49 -28.67 -21.73
N LEU A 19 17.14 -27.67 -21.13
CA LEU A 19 18.34 -27.05 -21.73
C LEU A 19 19.58 -27.71 -21.21
N GLU A 20 20.51 -28.09 -22.12
CA GLU A 20 21.85 -28.55 -21.75
C GLU A 20 22.52 -27.55 -20.81
N ASP A 21 23.20 -28.01 -19.79
CA ASP A 21 23.86 -27.20 -18.76
C ASP A 21 22.99 -26.63 -17.62
N PHE A 22 21.72 -26.82 -17.59
CA PHE A 22 20.84 -26.36 -16.48
C PHE A 22 20.36 -27.54 -15.64
N THR A 23 20.28 -27.32 -14.31
CA THR A 23 19.69 -28.28 -13.37
C THR A 23 18.84 -27.53 -12.36
N PHE A 24 17.65 -28.01 -12.05
CA PHE A 24 16.77 -27.43 -11.05
C PHE A 24 16.97 -28.12 -9.69
N ASP A 25 17.30 -27.33 -8.65
CA ASP A 25 17.33 -27.77 -7.26
C ASP A 25 16.12 -27.19 -6.51
N PRO A 26 15.07 -27.97 -6.23
CA PRO A 26 13.88 -27.51 -5.52
C PRO A 26 14.14 -27.19 -4.05
N ASN A 27 15.23 -27.67 -3.46
CA ASN A 27 15.55 -27.57 -2.04
C ASN A 27 16.68 -26.59 -1.74
N ALA A 28 17.06 -25.77 -2.72
CA ALA A 28 18.17 -24.82 -2.58
C ALA A 28 17.96 -23.87 -1.39
N LYS A 29 18.95 -23.78 -0.52
CA LYS A 29 18.91 -22.87 0.65
C LYS A 29 18.80 -21.41 0.19
N GLY A 30 17.95 -20.66 0.86
CA GLY A 30 17.75 -19.23 0.60
C GLY A 30 16.66 -18.91 -0.42
N SER A 31 15.94 -19.91 -0.93
CA SER A 31 14.74 -19.73 -1.76
C SER A 31 13.67 -20.74 -1.41
N SER A 32 12.43 -20.26 -1.21
CA SER A 32 11.25 -21.12 -1.07
C SER A 32 10.78 -21.74 -2.39
N MET A 33 11.41 -21.37 -3.50
CA MET A 33 11.08 -21.81 -4.85
C MET A 33 12.18 -22.68 -5.50
N GLY A 34 13.32 -22.84 -4.84
CA GLY A 34 14.48 -23.56 -5.35
C GLY A 34 15.48 -22.68 -6.10
N ALA A 35 16.39 -23.30 -6.80
CA ALA A 35 17.41 -22.63 -7.63
C ALA A 35 17.58 -23.33 -8.96
N VAL A 36 18.06 -22.60 -9.96
CA VAL A 36 18.57 -23.15 -11.21
C VAL A 36 20.09 -23.11 -11.15
N LEU A 37 20.72 -24.25 -11.39
CA LEU A 37 22.17 -24.39 -11.49
C LEU A 37 22.59 -24.30 -12.95
N TYR A 38 23.60 -23.50 -13.25
CA TYR A 38 24.14 -23.33 -14.57
C TYR A 38 25.66 -23.15 -14.49
N LYS A 39 26.43 -24.05 -15.10
CA LYS A 39 27.91 -24.02 -15.13
C LYS A 39 28.53 -23.78 -13.74
N GLY A 40 27.98 -24.41 -12.71
CA GLY A 40 28.44 -24.29 -11.32
C GLY A 40 27.97 -23.04 -10.56
N ALA A 41 27.23 -22.12 -11.21
CA ALA A 41 26.62 -21.00 -10.55
C ALA A 41 25.16 -21.33 -10.14
N SER A 42 24.77 -20.94 -8.92
CA SER A 42 23.40 -21.13 -8.42
C SER A 42 22.59 -19.84 -8.54
N PHE A 43 21.48 -19.90 -9.26
CA PHE A 43 20.53 -18.80 -9.45
C PHE A 43 19.28 -19.07 -8.63
N LEU A 44 19.18 -18.49 -7.43
CA LEU A 44 18.00 -18.64 -6.58
C LEU A 44 16.75 -18.12 -7.29
N LEU A 45 15.75 -18.98 -7.41
CA LEU A 45 14.42 -18.57 -7.86
C LEU A 45 13.75 -17.80 -6.72
N LYS A 46 13.19 -16.66 -7.05
CA LYS A 46 12.36 -15.85 -6.14
C LYS A 46 10.98 -15.72 -6.77
N PRO A 47 9.90 -15.76 -5.97
CA PRO A 47 8.61 -15.41 -6.53
C PRO A 47 8.75 -14.03 -7.16
N SER A 48 8.35 -13.89 -8.41
CA SER A 48 8.06 -12.57 -8.95
C SER A 48 7.01 -12.01 -8.03
N ASN A 49 7.19 -10.82 -7.52
CA ASN A 49 6.21 -10.19 -6.61
C ASN A 49 4.86 -9.90 -7.30
N VAL A 50 4.60 -10.60 -8.36
CA VAL A 50 3.50 -10.42 -9.29
C VAL A 50 2.12 -10.71 -8.71
N GLN A 51 1.98 -11.17 -7.49
CA GLN A 51 0.64 -11.43 -6.91
C GLN A 51 0.46 -10.96 -5.46
N GLY A 52 1.26 -10.01 -4.99
CA GLY A 52 0.97 -9.26 -3.78
C GLY A 52 0.07 -8.05 -4.07
N ARG A 53 -0.60 -7.51 -3.07
CA ARG A 53 -1.39 -6.26 -3.20
C ARG A 53 -0.55 -5.09 -3.75
N ALA A 54 0.76 -5.08 -3.50
CA ALA A 54 1.70 -4.08 -4.02
C ALA A 54 1.88 -4.18 -5.55
N SER A 55 2.01 -5.41 -6.10
CA SER A 55 2.14 -5.59 -7.55
C SER A 55 0.90 -5.19 -8.31
N ALA A 56 -0.29 -5.38 -7.71
CA ALA A 56 -1.54 -4.94 -8.31
C ALA A 56 -1.67 -3.39 -8.33
N GLY A 57 -1.00 -2.68 -7.41
CA GLY A 57 -0.87 -1.21 -7.47
C GLY A 57 -0.04 -0.78 -8.68
N THR A 58 1.18 -1.28 -8.77
CA THR A 58 2.11 -1.01 -9.88
C THR A 58 1.49 -1.33 -11.26
N GLU A 59 0.79 -2.46 -11.39
CA GLU A 59 0.07 -2.78 -12.64
C GLU A 59 -0.98 -1.72 -13.00
N ASN A 60 -1.67 -1.15 -12.03
CA ASN A 60 -2.65 -0.10 -12.23
C ASN A 60 -2.01 1.23 -12.65
N GLU A 61 -0.85 1.55 -12.09
CA GLU A 61 -0.01 2.69 -12.45
C GLU A 61 0.52 2.53 -13.89
N ASP A 62 1.02 1.34 -14.22
CA ASP A 62 1.52 0.98 -15.56
C ASP A 62 0.42 1.11 -16.64
N ILE A 63 -0.84 0.74 -16.32
CA ILE A 63 -1.95 0.88 -17.27
C ILE A 63 -2.20 2.36 -17.55
N LEU A 64 -2.30 3.21 -16.53
CA LEU A 64 -2.50 4.65 -16.74
C LEU A 64 -1.37 5.26 -17.58
N GLU A 65 -0.12 4.99 -17.22
CA GLU A 65 1.06 5.51 -17.91
C GLU A 65 1.08 5.07 -19.39
N ASN A 66 0.93 3.77 -19.64
CA ASN A 66 1.01 3.22 -20.98
C ASN A 66 -0.17 3.65 -21.86
N GLU A 67 -1.39 3.71 -21.33
CA GLU A 67 -2.54 4.14 -22.12
C GLU A 67 -2.43 5.63 -22.46
N LEU A 68 -2.04 6.50 -21.53
CA LEU A 68 -1.86 7.92 -21.83
C LEU A 68 -0.74 8.13 -22.86
N LYS A 69 0.40 7.45 -22.75
CA LYS A 69 1.50 7.56 -23.72
C LYS A 69 1.06 7.26 -25.15
N LYS A 70 0.16 6.31 -25.36
CA LYS A 70 -0.36 6.02 -26.71
C LYS A 70 -1.07 7.24 -27.34
N TYR A 71 -1.84 7.99 -26.54
CA TYR A 71 -2.53 9.19 -27.02
C TYR A 71 -1.57 10.37 -27.26
N LEU A 72 -0.39 10.36 -26.60
CA LEU A 72 0.61 11.41 -26.73
C LEU A 72 1.58 11.20 -27.91
N GLU A 73 1.53 10.05 -28.60
CA GLU A 73 2.38 9.77 -29.78
C GLU A 73 2.22 10.81 -30.88
N ASP A 74 1.01 11.35 -31.06
CA ASP A 74 0.68 12.37 -32.04
C ASP A 74 0.87 13.82 -31.54
N GLY A 75 1.53 14.01 -30.39
CA GLY A 75 1.82 15.32 -29.81
C GLY A 75 1.06 15.60 -28.51
N PRO A 76 1.30 16.79 -27.92
CA PRO A 76 0.71 17.16 -26.63
C PRO A 76 -0.82 17.13 -26.63
N LYS A 77 -1.41 16.69 -25.51
CA LYS A 77 -2.86 16.63 -25.30
C LYS A 77 -3.24 17.26 -23.97
N ASN A 78 -4.47 17.73 -23.86
CA ASN A 78 -5.07 17.94 -22.55
C ASN A 78 -5.53 16.58 -22.00
N VAL A 79 -5.44 16.39 -20.69
CA VAL A 79 -5.97 15.18 -20.04
C VAL A 79 -6.97 15.60 -18.97
N VAL A 80 -8.18 15.03 -19.05
CA VAL A 80 -9.26 15.32 -18.10
C VAL A 80 -9.71 14.03 -17.44
N PHE A 81 -9.50 13.93 -16.16
CA PHE A 81 -10.06 12.87 -15.33
C PHE A 81 -11.50 13.21 -14.97
N ILE A 82 -12.42 12.31 -15.26
CA ILE A 82 -13.86 12.49 -15.06
C ILE A 82 -14.29 11.60 -13.89
N GLY A 83 -14.45 12.17 -12.72
CA GLY A 83 -14.88 11.48 -11.50
C GLY A 83 -16.38 11.62 -11.25
N SER A 84 -16.89 10.78 -10.34
CA SER A 84 -18.29 10.88 -9.90
C SER A 84 -18.60 12.19 -9.15
N ASN A 85 -17.59 12.79 -8.53
CA ASN A 85 -17.71 14.02 -7.73
C ASN A 85 -17.30 15.28 -8.48
N LYS A 86 -16.22 15.22 -9.24
CA LYS A 86 -15.67 16.37 -9.97
C LYS A 86 -14.81 15.91 -11.13
N ASN A 87 -14.42 16.87 -11.97
CA ASN A 87 -13.41 16.64 -13.00
C ASN A 87 -12.09 17.32 -12.60
N TYR A 88 -10.99 16.67 -12.94
CA TYR A 88 -9.66 17.24 -12.78
C TYR A 88 -8.99 17.38 -14.16
N ALA A 89 -8.68 18.61 -14.54
CA ALA A 89 -8.14 18.93 -15.86
C ALA A 89 -6.68 19.32 -15.80
N THR A 90 -5.90 18.76 -16.72
CA THR A 90 -4.49 19.09 -16.96
C THR A 90 -4.33 19.64 -18.38
N LYS A 91 -3.25 20.36 -18.67
CA LYS A 91 -3.07 21.04 -19.97
C LYS A 91 -1.73 20.73 -20.59
N GLY A 92 -1.77 20.55 -21.91
CA GLY A 92 -0.56 20.47 -22.74
C GLY A 92 0.36 19.32 -22.33
N ILE A 93 -0.21 18.19 -21.94
CA ILE A 93 0.58 17.03 -21.49
C ILE A 93 1.35 16.47 -22.68
N GLU A 94 2.66 16.42 -22.54
CA GLU A 94 3.61 15.91 -23.53
C GLU A 94 4.32 14.62 -23.08
N ASP A 95 4.33 14.33 -21.79
CA ASP A 95 4.90 13.09 -21.24
C ASP A 95 4.20 12.66 -19.95
N VAL A 96 4.33 11.38 -19.63
CA VAL A 96 3.83 10.73 -18.42
C VAL A 96 4.96 9.93 -17.81
N VAL A 97 5.34 10.28 -16.58
CA VAL A 97 6.47 9.68 -15.89
C VAL A 97 6.00 8.95 -14.64
N GLY A 98 6.18 7.64 -14.62
CA GLY A 98 6.01 6.84 -13.40
C GLY A 98 7.06 7.21 -12.35
N VAL A 99 6.63 7.44 -11.11
CA VAL A 99 7.51 7.78 -9.99
C VAL A 99 7.74 6.51 -9.19
N GLY A 100 8.94 5.92 -9.27
CA GLY A 100 9.27 4.69 -8.56
C GLY A 100 9.32 4.86 -7.05
N TYR A 101 9.37 3.75 -6.32
CA TYR A 101 9.38 3.66 -4.84
C TYR A 101 10.53 4.41 -4.13
N ASP A 102 11.52 4.89 -4.86
CA ASP A 102 12.75 5.48 -4.32
C ASP A 102 12.71 7.01 -4.16
N VAL A 103 11.52 7.62 -4.21
CA VAL A 103 11.40 9.07 -4.05
C VAL A 103 11.42 9.42 -2.56
N ALA A 104 12.63 9.77 -2.08
CA ALA A 104 12.81 10.31 -0.75
C ALA A 104 12.05 11.65 -0.58
N GLY A 105 11.53 11.92 0.63
CA GLY A 105 11.01 13.24 0.97
C GLY A 105 9.51 13.39 1.14
N GLY A 106 8.77 12.29 1.32
CA GLY A 106 7.33 12.36 1.63
C GLY A 106 6.43 12.69 0.43
N LYS A 107 6.94 12.50 -0.81
CA LYS A 107 6.13 12.62 -2.03
C LYS A 107 5.11 11.50 -2.12
N LYS A 108 3.97 11.79 -2.73
CA LYS A 108 2.83 10.89 -2.88
C LYS A 108 2.52 10.51 -4.32
N ALA A 109 3.03 11.23 -5.30
CA ALA A 109 2.78 10.93 -6.69
C ALA A 109 3.26 9.53 -7.05
N ASP A 110 2.38 8.75 -7.64
CA ASP A 110 2.70 7.49 -8.30
C ASP A 110 3.06 7.75 -9.78
N VAL A 111 2.45 8.80 -10.36
CA VAL A 111 2.68 9.26 -11.75
C VAL A 111 2.70 10.79 -11.77
N VAL A 112 3.55 11.37 -12.63
CA VAL A 112 3.55 12.81 -12.90
C VAL A 112 3.26 13.03 -14.39
N LEU A 113 2.20 13.79 -14.67
CA LEU A 113 1.92 14.26 -16.03
C LEU A 113 2.71 15.54 -16.28
N LYS A 114 3.52 15.55 -17.32
CA LYS A 114 4.38 16.67 -17.72
C LYS A 114 3.69 17.49 -18.78
N GLY A 115 3.41 18.76 -18.51
CA GLY A 115 2.74 19.66 -19.44
C GLY A 115 3.12 21.12 -19.22
N ASP A 116 2.17 22.03 -19.25
CA ASP A 116 2.39 23.43 -18.92
C ASP A 116 2.96 23.63 -17.50
N LYS A 117 2.73 22.67 -16.63
CA LYS A 117 3.35 22.43 -15.33
C LYS A 117 3.39 20.94 -15.05
N ASP A 118 4.02 20.56 -13.94
CA ASP A 118 3.95 19.20 -13.42
C ASP A 118 2.62 18.99 -12.70
N TYR A 119 1.96 17.86 -12.98
CA TYR A 119 0.71 17.42 -12.35
C TYR A 119 0.95 16.10 -11.62
N PRO A 120 1.31 16.15 -10.32
CA PRO A 120 1.54 14.95 -9.54
C PRO A 120 0.21 14.26 -9.21
N ILE A 121 0.14 12.95 -9.46
CA ILE A 121 -1.07 12.13 -9.25
C ILE A 121 -0.73 10.92 -8.41
N SER A 122 -1.45 10.74 -7.31
CA SER A 122 -1.44 9.51 -6.52
C SER A 122 -2.60 8.63 -6.92
N ILE A 123 -2.30 7.41 -7.35
CA ILE A 123 -3.27 6.46 -7.89
C ILE A 123 -3.66 5.46 -6.82
N LYS A 124 -4.96 5.31 -6.61
CA LYS A 124 -5.52 4.31 -5.70
C LYS A 124 -6.51 3.43 -6.46
N LYS A 125 -6.46 2.13 -6.23
CA LYS A 125 -7.55 1.24 -6.68
C LYS A 125 -8.83 1.56 -5.94
N ASP A 126 -9.98 1.27 -6.54
CA ASP A 126 -11.30 1.58 -5.99
C ASP A 126 -11.50 1.10 -4.55
N ASN A 127 -10.85 0.01 -4.18
CA ASN A 127 -10.91 -0.58 -2.83
C ASN A 127 -9.58 -0.45 -2.07
N ALA A 128 -8.73 0.50 -2.43
CA ALA A 128 -7.45 0.68 -1.73
C ALA A 128 -7.68 1.13 -0.29
N GLY A 129 -7.02 0.45 0.65
CA GLY A 129 -7.26 0.57 2.08
C GLY A 129 -6.18 1.32 2.84
N PHE A 130 -5.10 1.78 2.21
CA PHE A 130 -4.07 2.52 2.94
C PHE A 130 -3.52 3.67 2.10
N TRP A 131 -3.15 4.76 2.78
CA TRP A 131 -2.54 5.91 2.16
C TRP A 131 -1.05 5.98 2.39
N GLU A 132 -0.57 5.53 3.55
CA GLU A 132 0.85 5.60 3.91
C GLU A 132 1.26 4.51 4.89
N SER A 133 2.49 3.99 4.75
CA SER A 133 3.17 3.26 5.81
C SER A 133 3.87 4.29 6.71
N SER A 134 3.41 4.43 7.95
CA SER A 134 3.77 5.53 8.85
C SER A 134 4.79 5.15 9.93
N ASP A 135 5.58 4.11 9.71
CA ASP A 135 6.55 3.61 10.72
C ASP A 135 7.50 4.70 11.25
N SER A 136 7.86 5.67 10.42
CA SER A 136 8.75 6.78 10.82
C SER A 136 7.99 7.94 11.46
N ARG A 137 6.83 8.30 10.90
CA ARG A 137 6.02 9.46 11.34
C ARG A 137 5.36 9.23 12.69
N TYR A 138 4.78 8.03 12.88
CA TYR A 138 4.00 7.70 14.08
C TYR A 138 4.69 6.70 15.00
N LYS A 139 6.02 6.58 14.92
CA LYS A 139 6.81 5.70 15.80
C LYS A 139 6.57 5.98 17.29
N ASP A 140 6.36 7.26 17.64
CA ASP A 140 6.13 7.66 19.03
C ASP A 140 4.74 7.22 19.51
N VAL A 141 3.72 7.26 18.64
CA VAL A 141 2.38 6.73 18.96
C VAL A 141 2.44 5.22 19.17
N VAL A 142 3.16 4.50 18.29
CA VAL A 142 3.34 3.05 18.42
C VAL A 142 4.10 2.69 19.70
N ALA A 143 5.16 3.43 20.01
CA ALA A 143 5.96 3.22 21.23
C ALA A 143 5.12 3.47 22.48
N LYS A 144 4.38 4.57 22.53
CA LYS A 144 3.52 4.94 23.67
C LYS A 144 2.37 3.96 23.87
N LEU A 145 1.72 3.53 22.77
CA LEU A 145 0.70 2.48 22.83
C LEU A 145 1.29 1.19 23.41
N SER A 146 2.46 0.77 22.92
CA SER A 146 3.14 -0.43 23.42
C SER A 146 3.47 -0.34 24.92
N GLU A 147 3.94 0.82 25.39
CA GLU A 147 4.22 1.07 26.81
C GLU A 147 2.94 0.95 27.65
N LYS A 148 1.85 1.59 27.24
CA LYS A 148 0.57 1.56 27.96
C LYS A 148 -0.05 0.17 28.02
N ILE A 149 0.01 -0.59 26.91
CA ILE A 149 -0.45 -1.99 26.94
C ILE A 149 0.36 -2.82 27.94
N LYS A 150 1.70 -2.64 27.99
CA LYS A 150 2.57 -3.35 28.94
C LYS A 150 2.27 -3.00 30.40
N ARG A 151 1.84 -1.76 30.68
CA ARG A 151 1.42 -1.34 32.02
C ARG A 151 0.04 -1.86 32.42
N GLY A 152 -0.74 -2.35 31.44
CA GLY A 152 -2.12 -2.77 31.68
C GLY A 152 -3.15 -1.63 31.66
N ASP A 153 -2.80 -0.46 31.09
CA ASP A 153 -3.70 0.71 31.06
C ASP A 153 -5.00 0.43 30.27
N PHE A 154 -4.98 -0.56 29.40
CA PHE A 154 -6.11 -0.96 28.55
C PHE A 154 -6.60 -2.39 28.83
N ALA A 155 -6.15 -3.01 29.93
CA ALA A 155 -6.59 -4.35 30.31
C ALA A 155 -8.03 -4.32 30.84
N PRO A 156 -8.82 -5.39 30.61
CA PRO A 156 -8.49 -6.66 29.94
C PRO A 156 -8.70 -6.62 28.42
N GLU A 157 -9.25 -5.55 27.88
CA GLU A 157 -9.66 -5.43 26.49
C GLU A 157 -8.49 -5.44 25.49
N LEU A 158 -7.34 -4.89 25.93
CA LEU A 158 -6.12 -4.84 25.12
C LEU A 158 -4.89 -5.15 25.98
N THR A 159 -4.33 -6.34 25.80
CA THR A 159 -3.15 -6.84 26.47
C THR A 159 -2.13 -7.38 25.47
N PHE A 160 -0.94 -7.74 25.93
CA PHE A 160 0.04 -8.43 25.11
C PHE A 160 0.19 -9.89 25.52
N LYS A 161 0.30 -10.77 24.51
CA LYS A 161 0.79 -12.15 24.68
C LYS A 161 2.01 -12.39 23.79
N PRO A 162 2.95 -13.26 24.18
CA PRO A 162 4.06 -13.63 23.30
C PRO A 162 3.59 -14.11 21.95
N PHE A 163 4.30 -13.72 20.89
CA PHE A 163 4.03 -14.23 19.56
C PHE A 163 4.65 -15.61 19.38
N THR A 164 3.82 -16.57 19.02
CA THR A 164 4.22 -17.93 18.67
C THR A 164 4.10 -18.13 17.17
N ASP A 165 5.15 -18.61 16.52
CA ASP A 165 5.15 -18.91 15.11
C ASP A 165 4.32 -20.18 14.78
N LYS A 166 4.23 -20.52 13.49
CA LYS A 166 3.47 -21.70 13.05
C LYS A 166 4.05 -23.06 13.53
N LEU A 167 5.28 -23.04 14.02
CA LEU A 167 5.98 -24.21 14.55
C LEU A 167 5.87 -24.31 16.07
N GLY A 168 5.19 -23.35 16.71
CA GLY A 168 5.03 -23.30 18.17
C GLY A 168 6.18 -22.59 18.88
N ASN A 169 7.13 -21.96 18.19
CA ASN A 169 8.24 -21.28 18.82
C ASN A 169 7.88 -19.83 19.16
N GLU A 170 8.12 -19.41 20.39
CA GLU A 170 8.00 -18.01 20.78
C GLU A 170 9.14 -17.18 20.12
N LYS A 171 8.78 -16.02 19.59
CA LYS A 171 9.75 -15.05 19.08
C LYS A 171 10.02 -13.98 20.13
N GLU A 172 11.22 -14.01 20.70
CA GLU A 172 11.67 -13.04 21.69
C GLU A 172 11.48 -11.59 21.23
N GLY A 173 10.84 -10.79 22.07
CA GLY A 173 10.59 -9.36 21.83
C GLY A 173 9.48 -9.07 20.83
N ILE A 174 8.73 -10.09 20.38
CA ILE A 174 7.56 -9.93 19.51
C ILE A 174 6.30 -10.32 20.28
N ASN A 175 5.32 -9.43 20.33
CA ASN A 175 4.06 -9.66 21.01
C ASN A 175 2.89 -9.55 20.02
N VAL A 176 1.78 -10.18 20.35
CA VAL A 176 0.48 -9.99 19.70
C VAL A 176 -0.46 -9.29 20.67
N MET A 177 -1.26 -8.40 20.14
CA MET A 177 -2.37 -7.79 20.89
C MET A 177 -3.48 -8.81 21.12
N TYR A 178 -4.05 -8.81 22.30
CA TYR A 178 -5.01 -9.80 22.74
C TYR A 178 -6.08 -9.17 23.63
N ASN A 179 -7.30 -9.60 23.48
CA ASN A 179 -8.42 -9.25 24.36
C ASN A 179 -8.70 -10.47 25.26
N GLU A 180 -8.54 -10.30 26.57
CA GLU A 180 -8.68 -11.37 27.55
C GLU A 180 -10.14 -11.74 27.82
N ASP A 181 -11.05 -10.75 27.69
CA ASP A 181 -12.49 -10.99 27.89
C ASP A 181 -13.08 -11.89 26.80
N THR A 182 -12.69 -11.62 25.57
CA THR A 182 -13.18 -12.39 24.42
C THR A 182 -12.36 -13.64 24.10
N GLY A 183 -11.15 -13.74 24.66
CA GLY A 183 -10.19 -14.80 24.36
C GLY A 183 -9.66 -14.74 22.92
N LYS A 184 -9.66 -13.57 22.26
CA LYS A 184 -9.27 -13.42 20.86
C LYS A 184 -8.08 -12.49 20.66
N LYS A 185 -7.40 -12.67 19.54
CA LYS A 185 -6.38 -11.72 19.09
C LYS A 185 -7.03 -10.42 18.60
N VAL A 186 -6.50 -9.29 19.05
CA VAL A 186 -6.84 -7.99 18.50
C VAL A 186 -6.04 -7.81 17.21
N THR A 187 -6.74 -7.69 16.07
CA THR A 187 -6.12 -7.62 14.74
C THR A 187 -5.62 -6.23 14.38
N GLY A 188 -6.06 -5.22 15.11
CA GLY A 188 -5.58 -3.84 14.96
C GLY A 188 -6.15 -2.92 16.03
N VAL A 189 -5.40 -1.86 16.33
CA VAL A 189 -5.87 -0.69 17.08
C VAL A 189 -6.03 0.43 16.08
N ILE A 190 -7.25 0.97 16.00
CA ILE A 190 -7.57 2.14 15.18
C ILE A 190 -7.40 3.37 16.05
N VAL A 191 -6.50 4.27 15.63
CA VAL A 191 -6.27 5.53 16.33
C VAL A 191 -6.96 6.65 15.55
N THR A 192 -7.96 7.25 16.18
CA THR A 192 -8.73 8.37 15.67
C THR A 192 -8.20 9.71 16.18
N ASP A 193 -8.81 10.79 15.78
CA ASP A 193 -8.48 12.17 16.24
C ASP A 193 -7.00 12.52 16.01
N LEU A 194 -6.43 12.14 14.87
CA LEU A 194 -5.08 12.54 14.50
C LEU A 194 -4.98 14.06 14.41
N PRO A 195 -3.81 14.65 14.76
CA PRO A 195 -3.61 16.09 14.62
C PRO A 195 -3.89 16.58 13.19
N SER A 196 -4.77 17.54 13.01
CA SER A 196 -5.21 18.07 11.69
C SER A 196 -4.05 18.58 10.80
N LYS A 197 -2.99 19.10 11.41
CA LYS A 197 -1.77 19.51 10.69
C LYS A 197 -1.11 18.39 9.86
N ASP A 198 -1.42 17.15 10.19
CA ASP A 198 -0.84 16.00 9.51
C ASP A 198 -1.68 15.57 8.29
N GLU A 199 -2.97 15.91 8.23
CA GLU A 199 -3.92 15.44 7.20
C GLU A 199 -3.49 15.80 5.79
N GLN A 200 -3.19 17.09 5.52
CA GLN A 200 -2.74 17.56 4.21
C GLN A 200 -1.53 16.74 3.73
N SER A 201 -0.52 16.63 4.57
CA SER A 201 0.73 15.93 4.26
C SER A 201 0.55 14.41 4.15
N ILE A 202 -0.40 13.82 4.87
CA ILE A 202 -0.72 12.40 4.79
C ILE A 202 -1.43 12.08 3.49
N ILE A 203 -2.40 12.91 3.10
CA ILE A 203 -3.26 12.67 1.94
C ILE A 203 -2.55 13.03 0.64
N PHE A 204 -1.97 14.22 0.57
CA PHE A 204 -1.44 14.80 -0.67
C PHE A 204 0.10 14.76 -0.77
N GLY A 205 0.80 14.42 0.32
CA GLY A 205 2.27 14.42 0.34
C GLY A 205 2.87 15.83 0.31
N SER A 206 4.19 15.89 0.15
CA SER A 206 4.94 17.16 0.01
C SER A 206 4.89 17.74 -1.41
N ASP A 207 4.32 17.01 -2.35
CA ASP A 207 4.16 17.35 -3.75
C ASP A 207 2.72 17.72 -4.12
N ASP A 208 1.82 17.80 -3.12
CA ASP A 208 0.40 18.11 -3.27
C ASP A 208 -0.28 17.28 -4.38
N ALA A 209 0.02 15.97 -4.38
CA ALA A 209 -0.47 15.04 -5.40
C ALA A 209 -1.99 14.87 -5.30
N VAL A 210 -2.69 15.07 -6.41
CA VAL A 210 -4.13 14.76 -6.50
C VAL A 210 -4.33 13.26 -6.39
N VAL A 211 -5.24 12.82 -5.52
CA VAL A 211 -5.53 11.39 -5.31
C VAL A 211 -6.69 10.97 -6.20
N ILE A 212 -6.44 9.99 -7.08
CA ILE A 212 -7.42 9.48 -8.02
C ILE A 212 -7.69 8.01 -7.74
N TYR A 213 -8.97 7.67 -7.56
CA TYR A 213 -9.42 6.30 -7.36
C TYR A 213 -9.93 5.70 -8.65
N ARG A 214 -9.26 4.68 -9.15
CA ARG A 214 -9.70 3.84 -10.26
C ARG A 214 -8.92 2.55 -10.35
N THR A 215 -9.60 1.46 -10.67
CA THR A 215 -8.99 0.25 -11.20
C THR A 215 -9.02 0.35 -12.72
N TYR A 216 -7.94 0.83 -13.30
CA TYR A 216 -7.89 1.18 -14.73
C TYR A 216 -7.99 -0.02 -15.65
N SER A 217 -8.57 0.24 -16.82
CA SER A 217 -8.59 -0.63 -18.00
C SER A 217 -8.55 0.24 -19.28
N PRO A 218 -8.12 -0.28 -20.44
CA PRO A 218 -8.04 0.52 -21.66
C PRO A 218 -9.35 1.20 -22.09
N LYS A 219 -10.49 0.64 -21.70
CA LYS A 219 -11.82 1.21 -22.00
C LYS A 219 -12.16 2.49 -21.22
N ASP A 220 -11.39 2.80 -20.18
CA ASP A 220 -11.61 4.00 -19.37
C ASP A 220 -11.04 5.26 -20.04
N PHE A 221 -10.37 5.11 -21.21
CA PHE A 221 -9.72 6.17 -21.93
C PHE A 221 -10.42 6.43 -23.26
N SER A 222 -10.60 7.70 -23.61
CA SER A 222 -11.15 8.12 -24.89
C SER A 222 -10.55 9.45 -25.34
N LEU A 223 -10.51 9.69 -26.66
CA LEU A 223 -10.02 10.94 -27.24
C LEU A 223 -11.18 11.74 -27.82
N GLU A 224 -11.26 13.00 -27.46
CA GLU A 224 -12.21 13.97 -28.02
C GLU A 224 -11.47 15.24 -28.43
N GLY A 225 -11.24 15.41 -29.72
CA GLY A 225 -10.37 16.47 -30.25
C GLY A 225 -8.95 16.31 -29.71
N ASP A 226 -8.42 17.34 -29.02
CA ASP A 226 -7.11 17.33 -28.40
C ASP A 226 -7.15 16.96 -26.90
N THR A 227 -8.26 16.40 -26.43
CA THR A 227 -8.45 16.06 -25.02
C THR A 227 -8.62 14.56 -24.83
N VAL A 228 -7.75 13.98 -24.04
CA VAL A 228 -7.90 12.60 -23.53
C VAL A 228 -8.79 12.64 -22.30
N LYS A 229 -9.91 11.95 -22.34
CA LYS A 229 -10.82 11.76 -21.21
C LYS A 229 -10.49 10.44 -20.53
N VAL A 230 -10.36 10.47 -19.20
CA VAL A 230 -10.06 9.30 -18.36
C VAL A 230 -11.18 9.16 -17.32
N GLU A 231 -11.99 8.11 -17.46
CA GLU A 231 -13.05 7.80 -16.50
C GLU A 231 -12.46 7.30 -15.20
N VAL A 232 -12.83 7.93 -14.08
CA VAL A 232 -12.36 7.57 -12.75
C VAL A 232 -13.51 7.49 -11.73
N SER A 233 -13.29 6.80 -10.62
CA SER A 233 -14.35 6.59 -9.64
C SER A 233 -14.55 7.82 -8.77
N LYS A 234 -13.46 8.41 -8.26
CA LYS A 234 -13.48 9.68 -7.52
C LYS A 234 -12.13 10.38 -7.55
N ILE A 235 -12.17 11.67 -7.27
CA ILE A 235 -11.02 12.56 -7.23
C ILE A 235 -11.00 13.26 -5.87
N ILE A 236 -9.85 13.26 -5.21
CA ILE A 236 -9.60 13.99 -3.97
C ILE A 236 -8.49 14.99 -4.28
N GLU A 237 -8.86 16.26 -4.36
CA GLU A 237 -7.98 17.38 -4.73
C GLU A 237 -7.68 18.29 -3.52
N ASP A 238 -8.60 18.34 -2.58
CA ASP A 238 -8.47 19.13 -1.36
C ASP A 238 -9.17 18.47 -0.14
N LEU A 239 -9.02 19.06 1.05
CA LEU A 239 -9.57 18.50 2.28
C LEU A 239 -11.10 18.46 2.31
N SER A 240 -11.81 19.31 1.55
CA SER A 240 -13.28 19.27 1.50
C SER A 240 -13.78 18.00 0.78
N ASP A 241 -13.01 17.48 -0.18
CA ASP A 241 -13.32 16.18 -0.79
C ASP A 241 -13.17 15.03 0.20
N VAL A 242 -12.24 15.16 1.17
CA VAL A 242 -12.05 14.18 2.24
C VAL A 242 -13.31 14.07 3.11
N GLU A 243 -13.87 15.20 3.51
CA GLU A 243 -15.10 15.27 4.29
C GLU A 243 -16.29 14.68 3.53
N GLU A 244 -16.44 15.03 2.23
CA GLU A 244 -17.53 14.52 1.39
C GLU A 244 -17.57 12.99 1.33
N PHE A 245 -16.40 12.35 1.27
CA PHE A 245 -16.30 10.90 1.16
C PHE A 245 -16.08 10.17 2.48
N ASN A 246 -16.04 10.88 3.59
CA ASN A 246 -15.71 10.31 4.90
C ASN A 246 -14.43 9.45 4.81
N VAL A 247 -13.36 10.03 4.26
CA VAL A 247 -12.07 9.37 4.08
C VAL A 247 -11.02 9.93 5.05
N GLU A 248 -11.43 10.38 6.20
CA GLU A 248 -10.57 10.87 7.27
C GLU A 248 -9.42 9.88 7.55
N PRO A 249 -8.19 10.39 7.72
CA PRO A 249 -7.06 9.52 7.99
C PRO A 249 -7.09 9.02 9.43
N VAL A 250 -6.97 7.72 9.60
CA VAL A 250 -6.76 7.07 10.90
C VAL A 250 -5.53 6.19 10.87
N LEU A 251 -4.92 5.94 12.03
CA LEU A 251 -3.87 4.93 12.11
C LEU A 251 -4.47 3.55 12.37
N ASN A 252 -4.04 2.57 11.60
CA ASN A 252 -4.27 1.17 11.91
C ASN A 252 -2.95 0.56 12.41
N ILE A 253 -2.84 0.38 13.73
CA ILE A 253 -1.69 -0.25 14.37
C ILE A 253 -1.99 -1.73 14.50
N ARG A 254 -1.17 -2.57 13.86
CA ARG A 254 -1.37 -4.03 13.79
C ARG A 254 -0.10 -4.79 14.09
N HIS A 255 -0.24 -6.08 14.35
CA HIS A 255 0.88 -6.97 14.52
C HIS A 255 1.70 -7.14 13.24
N ASP A 256 3.03 -7.06 13.37
CA ASP A 256 4.00 -7.39 12.33
C ASP A 256 5.20 -8.12 12.95
N SER A 257 5.28 -9.43 12.73
CA SER A 257 6.32 -10.28 13.32
C SER A 257 7.74 -10.00 12.83
N THR A 258 7.92 -9.08 11.89
CA THR A 258 9.23 -8.65 11.39
C THR A 258 9.76 -7.40 12.12
N ARG A 259 8.93 -6.72 12.91
CA ARG A 259 9.20 -5.42 13.55
C ARG A 259 9.64 -5.56 15.02
N LYS A 260 10.80 -6.19 15.24
CA LYS A 260 11.34 -6.43 16.60
C LYS A 260 11.52 -5.12 17.40
N VAL A 261 11.95 -4.04 16.77
CA VAL A 261 12.20 -2.73 17.44
C VAL A 261 10.93 -2.15 18.05
N THR A 262 9.78 -2.34 17.43
CA THR A 262 8.48 -1.86 17.92
C THR A 262 7.71 -2.93 18.70
N GLY A 263 8.37 -4.01 19.11
CA GLY A 263 7.73 -5.11 19.86
C GLY A 263 6.71 -5.91 19.03
N GLY A 264 6.81 -5.85 17.71
CA GLY A 264 5.89 -6.54 16.79
C GLY A 264 4.71 -5.69 16.34
N LEU A 265 4.78 -4.37 16.45
CA LEU A 265 3.73 -3.46 15.99
C LEU A 265 4.17 -2.66 14.77
N ARG A 266 3.21 -2.38 13.89
CA ARG A 266 3.34 -1.53 12.71
C ARG A 266 2.12 -0.65 12.56
N ALA A 267 2.33 0.64 12.30
CA ALA A 267 1.29 1.58 11.96
C ALA A 267 1.17 1.78 10.44
N THR A 268 -0.05 1.94 9.96
CA THR A 268 -0.36 2.38 8.59
C THR A 268 -1.49 3.39 8.64
N VAL A 269 -1.42 4.45 7.84
CA VAL A 269 -2.54 5.38 7.68
C VAL A 269 -3.54 4.78 6.70
N GLN A 270 -4.80 4.84 7.04
CA GLN A 270 -5.91 4.33 6.23
C GLN A 270 -7.09 5.28 6.28
N PRO A 271 -7.91 5.35 5.22
CA PRO A 271 -9.21 6.02 5.29
C PRO A 271 -10.12 5.33 6.30
N GLU A 272 -10.77 6.12 7.13
CA GLU A 272 -11.65 5.61 8.19
C GLU A 272 -12.77 4.72 7.65
N ASN A 273 -13.45 5.16 6.61
CA ASN A 273 -14.62 4.48 6.03
C ASN A 273 -14.34 3.05 5.54
N LEU A 274 -13.06 2.68 5.32
CA LEU A 274 -12.67 1.34 4.91
C LEU A 274 -12.48 0.38 6.10
N LEU A 275 -12.42 0.91 7.30
CA LEU A 275 -12.25 0.13 8.54
C LEU A 275 -13.56 -0.14 9.25
N TYR A 276 -14.65 0.50 8.81
CA TYR A 276 -15.98 0.33 9.36
C TYR A 276 -16.90 -0.31 8.33
N LYS A 277 -17.80 -1.17 8.82
CA LYS A 277 -18.89 -1.72 8.03
C LYS A 277 -20.18 -1.52 8.82
N ASN A 278 -21.14 -0.82 8.24
CA ASN A 278 -22.41 -0.49 8.88
C ASN A 278 -22.24 0.16 10.27
N GLY A 279 -21.24 1.06 10.41
CA GLY A 279 -20.97 1.77 11.67
C GLY A 279 -20.17 0.97 12.71
N SER A 280 -19.71 -0.23 12.38
CA SER A 280 -18.92 -1.07 13.28
C SER A 280 -17.56 -1.39 12.69
N LEU A 281 -16.52 -1.47 13.53
CA LEU A 281 -15.18 -1.88 13.11
C LEU A 281 -15.20 -3.27 12.46
N THR A 282 -14.40 -3.45 11.41
CA THR A 282 -14.26 -4.73 10.72
C THR A 282 -13.23 -5.62 11.42
N GLY A 283 -13.68 -6.79 11.89
CA GLY A 283 -12.85 -7.76 12.61
C GLY A 283 -12.61 -7.38 14.08
N ASP A 284 -11.72 -8.12 14.75
CA ASP A 284 -11.38 -7.92 16.16
C ASP A 284 -10.42 -6.72 16.31
N LYS A 285 -10.95 -5.50 16.22
CA LYS A 285 -10.20 -4.23 16.36
C LYS A 285 -10.74 -3.44 17.54
N ILE A 286 -9.86 -2.59 18.10
CA ILE A 286 -10.18 -1.66 19.19
C ILE A 286 -9.93 -0.26 18.65
N GLU A 287 -10.81 0.68 19.00
CA GLU A 287 -10.67 2.09 18.69
C GLU A 287 -10.14 2.83 19.93
N LEU A 288 -9.12 3.66 19.74
CA LEU A 288 -8.57 4.57 20.75
C LEU A 288 -8.35 5.92 20.10
N SER A 289 -8.63 7.02 20.81
CA SER A 289 -8.24 8.33 20.32
C SER A 289 -6.73 8.54 20.45
N TYR A 290 -6.18 9.41 19.60
CA TYR A 290 -4.78 9.84 19.69
C TYR A 290 -4.44 10.35 21.09
N ASN A 291 -5.35 11.11 21.71
CA ASN A 291 -5.15 11.67 23.04
C ASN A 291 -5.12 10.62 24.15
N GLU A 292 -5.90 9.52 24.05
CA GLU A 292 -5.86 8.42 25.02
C GLU A 292 -4.51 7.72 25.01
N ILE A 293 -3.85 7.67 23.88
CA ILE A 293 -2.53 7.06 23.75
C ILE A 293 -1.43 8.02 24.25
N MET A 294 -1.51 9.30 23.87
CA MET A 294 -0.39 10.24 24.06
C MET A 294 -0.37 10.93 25.43
N LYS A 295 -1.49 11.00 26.13
CA LYS A 295 -1.56 11.47 27.52
C LYS A 295 -1.18 10.36 28.50
#